data_8220e1051d40fca6e0cafa27f944bf5c
#
_entry.id   8220e1051d40fca6e0cafa27f944bf5c
#
_cell.length_a   1.000
_cell.length_b   1.000
_cell.length_c   1.000
_cell.angle_alpha   90.00
_cell.angle_beta   90.00
_cell.angle_gamma   90.00
#
_symmetry.space_group_name_H-M   'P 1'
#
loop_
_entity.id
_entity.type
_entity.pdbx_description
1 polymer ?
#
loop_
_entity_poly.entity_id
_entity_poly.type
_entity_poly.pdbx_seq_one_letter_code
_entity_poly.pdbx_strand_id
1 'polypeptide(L)'
;MILVITIFLQNATVKDIDEPRISHMADVIMSTKVSRPGCETTDSCYTPSKIMIKQGSLVTWMNEDSAFHSVTSGFYDDPNELFDSGYLDPQESFTFSFEDVGTYNYFCTLHPWMKGQVIVQLD
;
A
#
# COMPACT_ATOMS: atom_id res chain seq x y z
N MET A 1 -27.58 -38.87 1.14
CA MET A 1 -28.09 -37.53 1.49
C MET A 1 -27.23 -36.82 2.49
N ILE A 2 -26.95 -37.47 3.57
CA ILE A 2 -26.15 -36.84 4.63
C ILE A 2 -24.76 -36.47 4.13
N LEU A 3 -24.21 -37.29 3.28
CA LEU A 3 -22.87 -37.07 2.75
C LEU A 3 -22.76 -35.76 1.97
N VAL A 4 -23.79 -35.45 1.22
CA VAL A 4 -23.78 -34.25 0.41
C VAL A 4 -23.69 -33.01 1.29
N ILE A 5 -24.40 -33.01 2.39
CA ILE A 5 -24.41 -31.90 3.30
C ILE A 5 -23.04 -31.68 3.93
N THR A 6 -22.37 -32.79 4.24
CA THR A 6 -21.04 -32.72 4.84
C THR A 6 -20.05 -32.05 3.90
N ILE A 7 -20.17 -32.30 2.62
CA ILE A 7 -19.26 -31.73 1.64
C ILE A 7 -19.41 -30.22 1.58
N PHE A 8 -20.61 -29.71 1.67
CA PHE A 8 -20.83 -28.27 1.66
C PHE A 8 -20.15 -27.58 2.82
N LEU A 9 -20.25 -28.16 3.98
CA LEU A 9 -19.65 -27.56 5.16
C LEU A 9 -18.14 -27.47 5.03
N GLN A 10 -17.52 -28.46 4.47
CA GLN A 10 -16.09 -28.46 4.30
C GLN A 10 -15.62 -27.36 3.37
N ASN A 11 -16.33 -27.18 2.28
CA ASN A 11 -15.94 -26.17 1.32
C ASN A 11 -16.03 -24.76 1.90
N ALA A 12 -17.07 -24.49 2.63
CA ALA A 12 -17.24 -23.18 3.24
C ALA A 12 -16.12 -22.89 4.22
N THR A 13 -15.73 -23.87 5.00
CA THR A 13 -14.68 -23.69 6.00
C THR A 13 -13.35 -23.32 5.37
N VAL A 14 -13.01 -23.98 4.29
CA VAL A 14 -11.73 -23.74 3.63
C VAL A 14 -11.66 -22.32 3.09
N LYS A 15 -12.73 -21.86 2.47
CA LYS A 15 -12.74 -20.52 1.92
C LYS A 15 -12.55 -19.46 2.98
N ASP A 16 -13.23 -19.61 4.08
CA ASP A 16 -13.17 -18.59 5.12
C ASP A 16 -11.79 -18.43 5.71
N ILE A 17 -11.02 -19.49 5.72
CA ILE A 17 -9.70 -19.45 6.31
C ILE A 17 -8.72 -18.69 5.44
N ASP A 18 -8.82 -18.85 4.14
CA ASP A 18 -7.80 -18.32 3.24
C ASP A 18 -7.95 -16.84 2.95
N GLU A 19 -9.16 -16.36 2.78
CA GLU A 19 -9.38 -14.99 2.34
C GLU A 19 -8.83 -13.92 3.28
N PRO A 20 -9.06 -13.99 4.58
CA PRO A 20 -8.60 -12.91 5.47
C PRO A 20 -7.09 -12.70 5.43
N ARG A 21 -6.33 -13.75 5.23
CA ARG A 21 -4.88 -13.62 5.22
C ARG A 21 -4.37 -12.90 3.99
N ILE A 22 -4.98 -13.17 2.86
CA ILE A 22 -4.55 -12.55 1.61
C ILE A 22 -4.83 -11.06 1.63
N SER A 23 -5.94 -10.66 2.20
CA SER A 23 -6.35 -9.26 2.19
C SER A 23 -5.46 -8.35 3.03
N HIS A 24 -4.60 -8.92 3.87
CA HIS A 24 -3.73 -8.12 4.72
C HIS A 24 -2.36 -7.88 4.11
N MET A 25 -2.09 -8.42 2.94
CA MET A 25 -0.79 -8.25 2.32
C MET A 25 -0.74 -6.92 1.59
N ALA A 26 0.20 -6.09 2.00
CA ALA A 26 0.42 -4.80 1.38
C ALA A 26 1.65 -4.85 0.48
N ASP A 27 1.66 -3.99 -0.53
CA ASP A 27 2.80 -3.90 -1.44
C ASP A 27 3.89 -2.99 -0.89
N VAL A 28 3.50 -1.99 -0.12
CA VAL A 28 4.43 -1.01 0.45
C VAL A 28 4.06 -0.78 1.90
N ILE A 29 5.07 -0.73 2.75
CA ILE A 29 4.89 -0.57 4.20
C ILE A 29 5.53 0.74 4.65
N MET A 30 4.85 1.46 5.53
CA MET A 30 5.43 2.55 6.31
C MET A 30 5.74 1.96 7.68
N SER A 31 7.01 1.64 7.90
CA SER A 31 7.41 0.89 9.10
C SER A 31 7.60 1.81 10.29
N THR A 32 7.90 1.23 11.45
CA THR A 32 8.04 2.00 12.67
C THR A 32 9.16 3.02 12.57
N LYS A 33 8.95 4.19 13.19
CA LYS A 33 9.95 5.27 13.34
C LYS A 33 10.21 6.08 12.09
N VAL A 34 9.48 5.86 10.99
CA VAL A 34 9.68 6.66 9.78
C VAL A 34 9.14 8.09 9.95
N SER A 35 8.40 8.37 11.02
CA SER A 35 7.96 9.71 11.35
C SER A 35 9.11 10.62 11.81
N ARG A 36 10.29 10.07 12.01
CA ARG A 36 11.48 10.83 12.35
C ARG A 36 12.41 10.87 11.15
N PRO A 37 13.13 11.99 10.96
CA PRO A 37 14.16 12.03 9.93
C PRO A 37 15.20 10.94 10.15
N GLY A 38 15.72 10.41 9.06
CA GLY A 38 16.74 9.35 9.09
C GLY A 38 16.45 8.24 8.11
N CYS A 39 15.17 7.86 7.93
CA CYS A 39 14.83 6.80 6.99
C CYS A 39 15.18 7.17 5.56
N GLU A 40 15.25 8.47 5.24
CA GLU A 40 15.58 8.91 3.90
C GLU A 40 17.04 8.62 3.53
N THR A 41 17.90 8.46 4.51
CA THR A 41 19.32 8.17 4.22
C THR A 41 19.51 6.77 3.66
N THR A 42 18.60 5.86 3.96
CA THR A 42 18.64 4.49 3.43
C THR A 42 17.47 4.23 2.49
N ASP A 43 16.73 5.29 2.13
CA ASP A 43 15.59 5.19 1.23
C ASP A 43 14.59 4.14 1.71
N SER A 44 14.27 4.18 3.00
CA SER A 44 13.42 3.17 3.63
C SER A 44 12.25 3.77 4.38
N CYS A 45 11.82 5.00 4.03
CA CYS A 45 10.63 5.59 4.64
C CYS A 45 9.37 4.86 4.20
N TYR A 46 9.28 4.55 2.92
CA TYR A 46 8.32 3.59 2.38
C TYR A 46 9.14 2.37 1.96
N THR A 47 8.68 1.19 2.27
CA THR A 47 9.44 -0.04 1.99
C THR A 47 8.61 -1.02 1.18
N PRO A 48 9.02 -1.35 -0.05
CA PRO A 48 10.15 -0.74 -0.76
C PRO A 48 9.81 0.67 -1.22
N SER A 49 10.84 1.50 -1.41
CA SER A 49 10.63 2.89 -1.82
C SER A 49 10.26 3.01 -3.28
N LYS A 50 10.63 2.03 -4.09
CA LYS A 50 10.35 2.01 -5.52
C LYS A 50 9.80 0.65 -5.91
N ILE A 51 8.66 0.65 -6.59
CA ILE A 51 8.08 -0.59 -7.12
C ILE A 51 7.75 -0.41 -8.59
N MET A 52 7.81 -1.51 -9.32
CA MET A 52 7.49 -1.55 -10.75
C MET A 52 6.30 -2.47 -10.93
N ILE A 53 5.27 -1.97 -11.56
CA ILE A 53 4.03 -2.71 -11.74
C ILE A 53 3.57 -2.63 -13.19
N LYS A 54 2.65 -3.50 -13.57
CA LYS A 54 2.03 -3.47 -14.88
C LYS A 54 0.84 -2.54 -14.87
N GLN A 55 0.57 -1.94 -16.02
CA GLN A 55 -0.58 -1.07 -16.20
C GLN A 55 -1.86 -1.77 -15.74
N GLY A 56 -2.68 -1.07 -14.99
CA GLY A 56 -3.94 -1.59 -14.46
C GLY A 56 -3.82 -2.28 -13.11
N SER A 57 -2.62 -2.33 -12.54
CA SER A 57 -2.41 -2.99 -11.25
C SER A 57 -2.83 -2.10 -10.09
N LEU A 58 -3.20 -2.75 -9.00
CA LEU A 58 -3.47 -2.08 -7.73
C LEU A 58 -2.21 -2.07 -6.88
N VAL A 59 -2.02 -0.99 -6.13
CA VAL A 59 -0.96 -0.93 -5.12
C VAL A 59 -1.62 -0.62 -3.79
N THR A 60 -1.23 -1.35 -2.76
CA THR A 60 -1.72 -1.15 -1.40
C THR A 60 -0.57 -0.76 -0.49
N TRP A 61 -0.74 0.34 0.22
CA TRP A 61 0.17 0.82 1.26
C TRP A 61 -0.44 0.54 2.62
N MET A 62 0.40 0.16 3.58
CA MET A 62 -0.04 -0.11 4.95
C MET A 62 0.79 0.71 5.91
N ASN A 63 0.14 1.44 6.83
CA ASN A 63 0.82 2.18 7.88
C ASN A 63 1.02 1.27 9.09
N GLU A 64 2.25 0.83 9.29
CA GLU A 64 2.61 0.02 10.46
C GLU A 64 3.33 0.84 11.53
N ASP A 65 3.44 2.15 11.32
CA ASP A 65 4.02 3.04 12.32
C ASP A 65 2.95 3.44 13.34
N SER A 66 3.40 4.01 14.44
CA SER A 66 2.50 4.53 15.47
C SER A 66 2.06 5.96 15.19
N ALA A 67 2.60 6.62 14.18
CA ALA A 67 2.24 7.98 13.78
C ALA A 67 1.34 7.95 12.56
N PHE A 68 0.64 9.07 12.30
CA PHE A 68 -0.12 9.23 11.07
C PHE A 68 0.83 9.44 9.90
N HIS A 69 0.44 8.93 8.73
CA HIS A 69 1.17 9.14 7.49
C HIS A 69 0.20 9.34 6.35
N SER A 70 0.71 9.77 5.20
CA SER A 70 -0.11 9.84 3.99
C SER A 70 0.64 9.28 2.81
N VAL A 71 -0.10 8.96 1.75
CA VAL A 71 0.43 8.59 0.45
C VAL A 71 -0.16 9.58 -0.53
N THR A 72 0.63 10.56 -0.89
CA THR A 72 0.16 11.72 -1.65
C THR A 72 1.01 11.91 -2.89
N SER A 73 0.38 11.97 -4.04
CA SER A 73 1.10 12.00 -5.31
C SER A 73 1.79 13.34 -5.56
N GLY A 74 2.98 13.27 -6.15
CA GLY A 74 3.81 14.42 -6.46
C GLY A 74 4.94 14.58 -5.48
N PHE A 75 5.32 15.82 -5.24
CA PHE A 75 6.39 16.20 -4.31
C PHE A 75 5.83 17.14 -3.27
N TYR A 76 6.53 17.26 -2.15
CA TYR A 76 6.04 18.04 -1.02
C TYR A 76 5.69 19.48 -1.40
N ASP A 77 6.53 20.10 -2.22
CA ASP A 77 6.31 21.48 -2.67
C ASP A 77 5.57 21.56 -4.01
N ASP A 78 5.19 20.41 -4.58
CA ASP A 78 4.53 20.38 -5.87
C ASP A 78 3.66 19.12 -5.98
N PRO A 79 2.60 19.01 -5.16
CA PRO A 79 1.68 17.87 -5.27
C PRO A 79 0.88 17.97 -6.57
N ASN A 80 0.56 16.81 -7.16
CA ASN A 80 -0.09 16.81 -8.47
C ASN A 80 -1.54 16.31 -8.44
N GLU A 81 -2.06 15.94 -7.27
CA GLU A 81 -3.48 15.62 -7.06
C GLU A 81 -3.98 14.38 -7.81
N LEU A 82 -3.07 13.51 -8.25
CA LEU A 82 -3.49 12.26 -8.89
C LEU A 82 -4.07 11.27 -7.87
N PHE A 83 -3.46 11.20 -6.70
CA PHE A 83 -4.02 10.43 -5.59
C PHE A 83 -3.57 11.01 -4.26
N ASP A 84 -4.37 10.74 -3.25
CA ASP A 84 -4.08 11.18 -1.90
C ASP A 84 -4.86 10.30 -0.93
N SER A 85 -4.15 9.60 -0.08
CA SER A 85 -4.78 8.72 0.91
C SER A 85 -5.49 9.51 2.02
N GLY A 86 -5.14 10.79 2.19
CA GLY A 86 -5.43 11.46 3.44
C GLY A 86 -4.58 10.88 4.55
N TYR A 87 -4.87 11.22 5.77
CA TYR A 87 -4.11 10.72 6.91
C TYR A 87 -4.52 9.29 7.22
N LEU A 88 -3.53 8.41 7.26
CA LEU A 88 -3.72 7.01 7.61
C LEU A 88 -3.33 6.81 9.07
N ASP A 89 -4.25 6.31 9.85
CA ASP A 89 -3.97 5.92 11.24
C ASP A 89 -3.07 4.69 11.26
N PRO A 90 -2.44 4.39 12.39
CA PRO A 90 -1.74 3.12 12.54
C PRO A 90 -2.64 1.95 12.14
N GLN A 91 -2.09 1.04 11.34
CA GLN A 91 -2.77 -0.16 10.84
C GLN A 91 -3.82 0.11 9.78
N GLU A 92 -3.92 1.32 9.26
CA GLU A 92 -4.77 1.61 8.14
C GLU A 92 -4.03 1.45 6.83
N SER A 93 -4.76 1.14 5.77
CA SER A 93 -4.19 0.95 4.45
C SER A 93 -4.90 1.82 3.42
N PHE A 94 -4.21 2.02 2.29
CA PHE A 94 -4.72 2.78 1.15
C PHE A 94 -4.39 1.99 -0.10
N THR A 95 -5.35 1.86 -1.01
CA THR A 95 -5.16 1.16 -2.28
C THR A 95 -5.53 2.08 -3.43
N PHE A 96 -4.69 2.08 -4.47
CA PHE A 96 -4.92 2.89 -5.66
C PHE A 96 -4.66 2.05 -6.91
N SER A 97 -5.49 2.27 -7.96
CA SER A 97 -5.40 1.57 -9.23
C SER A 97 -4.65 2.45 -10.24
N PHE A 98 -3.57 1.91 -10.80
CA PHE A 98 -2.72 2.65 -11.73
C PHE A 98 -3.08 2.28 -13.17
N GLU A 99 -3.92 3.10 -13.80
CA GLU A 99 -4.44 2.82 -15.13
C GLU A 99 -3.52 3.27 -16.26
N ASP A 100 -2.63 4.21 -16.01
CA ASP A 100 -1.78 4.77 -17.05
C ASP A 100 -0.31 4.49 -16.80
N VAL A 101 0.41 4.21 -17.89
CA VAL A 101 1.86 4.03 -17.85
C VAL A 101 2.52 5.34 -17.43
N GLY A 102 3.55 5.26 -16.61
CA GLY A 102 4.29 6.43 -16.16
C GLY A 102 5.03 6.20 -14.89
N THR A 103 5.68 7.26 -14.42
CA THR A 103 6.40 7.28 -13.16
C THR A 103 5.64 8.18 -12.20
N TYR A 104 5.28 7.65 -11.05
CA TYR A 104 4.46 8.34 -10.07
C TYR A 104 5.23 8.48 -8.77
N ASN A 105 5.66 9.70 -8.49
CA ASN A 105 6.30 10.02 -7.22
C ASN A 105 5.24 10.29 -6.18
N TYR A 106 5.55 9.99 -4.93
CA TYR A 106 4.63 10.29 -3.84
C TYR A 106 5.42 10.59 -2.57
N PHE A 107 4.73 11.16 -1.59
CA PHE A 107 5.36 11.64 -0.37
C PHE A 107 4.34 11.61 0.76
N CYS A 108 4.81 11.88 1.97
CA CYS A 108 3.94 12.05 3.15
C CYS A 108 3.82 13.54 3.46
N THR A 109 2.58 14.02 3.57
CA THR A 109 2.34 15.44 3.82
C THR A 109 2.77 15.88 5.22
N LEU A 110 2.81 14.94 6.17
CA LEU A 110 3.22 15.24 7.54
C LEU A 110 4.72 15.13 7.74
N HIS A 111 5.39 14.33 6.91
CA HIS A 111 6.81 14.02 7.07
C HIS A 111 7.48 14.11 5.70
N PRO A 112 7.86 15.34 5.28
CA PRO A 112 8.27 15.55 3.87
C PRO A 112 9.54 14.82 3.45
N TRP A 113 10.31 14.28 4.39
CA TRP A 113 11.46 13.42 4.04
C TRP A 113 11.03 12.06 3.54
N MET A 114 9.78 11.67 3.74
CA MET A 114 9.28 10.37 3.29
C MET A 114 8.87 10.48 1.83
N LYS A 115 9.52 9.70 0.97
CA LYS A 115 9.28 9.71 -0.48
C LYS A 115 9.30 8.29 -1.02
N GLY A 116 8.50 8.08 -2.06
CA GLY A 116 8.48 6.80 -2.75
C GLY A 116 8.11 7.00 -4.22
N GLN A 117 8.11 5.89 -4.96
CA GLN A 117 7.88 5.95 -6.40
C GLN A 117 7.25 4.66 -6.89
N VAL A 118 6.23 4.80 -7.75
CA VAL A 118 5.62 3.68 -8.47
C VAL A 118 5.90 3.88 -9.95
N ILE A 119 6.47 2.85 -10.60
CA ILE A 119 6.72 2.87 -12.02
C ILE A 119 5.74 1.89 -12.68
N VAL A 120 4.91 2.41 -13.57
CA VAL A 120 3.87 1.63 -14.24
C VAL A 120 4.31 1.39 -15.67
N GLN A 121 4.40 0.13 -16.06
CA GLN A 121 4.91 -0.29 -17.37
C GLN A 121 3.81 -1.00 -18.15
N LEU A 122 3.98 -1.04 -19.45
CA LEU A 122 3.11 -1.85 -20.29
C LEU A 122 3.28 -3.33 -19.96
N ASP A 123 2.21 -4.06 -20.14
CA ASP A 123 2.18 -5.50 -19.87
C ASP A 123 3.02 -6.29 -20.89
#